data_833dd3b0b15cd9d5dce120c8322ccbc1
#
_entry.id   833dd3b0b15cd9d5dce120c8322ccbc1
#
_cell.length_a   1.000
_cell.length_b   1.000
_cell.length_c   1.000
_cell.angle_alpha   90.00
_cell.angle_beta   90.00
_cell.angle_gamma   90.00
#
_symmetry.space_group_name_H-M   'P 1'
#
loop_
_entity.id
_entity.type
_entity.pdbx_description
1 polymer ?
#
loop_
_entity_poly.entity_id
_entity_poly.type
_entity_poly.pdbx_seq_one_letter_code
_entity_poly.pdbx_strand_id
1 'polypeptide(L)'
;YLVEKLLRVGGPRVDEMLDEGRFVDDAGRAFRQDSPFTPQTFVFFHRDLPTETPVPAGIGILYSDERILVVDKPHFLSSIPRGRHVLESVVVRLRTQLGLPELTVAHRLDRVTAGVLLLTRERKWRRPYQEIFERREVVKKYRLVAPAVHDPAGEGAVVTNNGWQVRSRIVKERGILQ
;
A
#
# COMPACT_ATOMS: atom_id res chain seq x y z
N TYR A 1 -20.42 -14.25 -15.59
CA TYR A 1 -19.46 -13.15 -15.74
C TYR A 1 -18.71 -12.83 -14.44
N LEU A 2 -19.40 -12.50 -13.32
CA LEU A 2 -18.73 -12.16 -12.05
C LEU A 2 -17.90 -13.34 -11.53
N VAL A 3 -18.39 -14.56 -11.60
CA VAL A 3 -17.66 -15.77 -11.21
C VAL A 3 -16.38 -15.93 -12.02
N GLU A 4 -16.42 -15.70 -13.33
CA GLU A 4 -15.25 -15.77 -14.21
C GLU A 4 -14.20 -14.69 -13.90
N LYS A 5 -14.63 -13.50 -13.49
CA LYS A 5 -13.74 -12.40 -13.13
C LYS A 5 -13.19 -12.51 -11.71
N LEU A 6 -13.92 -13.12 -10.82
CA LEU A 6 -13.61 -13.28 -9.40
C LEU A 6 -13.19 -14.72 -9.04
N LEU A 7 -12.38 -15.35 -9.87
CA LEU A 7 -11.93 -16.74 -9.71
C LEU A 7 -11.37 -17.05 -8.30
N ARG A 8 -10.75 -16.07 -7.66
CA ARG A 8 -10.19 -16.22 -6.30
C ARG A 8 -11.24 -16.24 -5.20
N VAL A 9 -12.45 -15.76 -5.48
CA VAL A 9 -13.57 -15.76 -4.53
C VAL A 9 -14.29 -17.11 -4.60
N GLY A 10 -14.42 -17.69 -5.80
CA GLY A 10 -15.14 -18.92 -6.08
C GLY A 10 -16.62 -18.68 -6.38
N GLY A 11 -17.19 -19.53 -7.25
CA GLY A 11 -18.56 -19.38 -7.73
C GLY A 11 -19.60 -19.36 -6.61
N PRO A 12 -19.64 -20.36 -5.71
CA PRO A 12 -20.64 -20.39 -4.64
C PRO A 12 -20.62 -19.13 -3.76
N ARG A 13 -19.43 -18.60 -3.45
CA ARG A 13 -19.32 -17.38 -2.64
C ARG A 13 -19.77 -16.13 -3.40
N VAL A 14 -19.54 -16.06 -4.72
CA VAL A 14 -20.07 -14.97 -5.56
C VAL A 14 -21.58 -14.97 -5.56
N ASP A 15 -22.19 -16.14 -5.65
CA ASP A 15 -23.66 -16.28 -5.64
C ASP A 15 -24.26 -15.82 -4.29
N GLU A 16 -23.67 -16.26 -3.18
CA GLU A 16 -24.05 -15.79 -1.84
C GLU A 16 -23.91 -14.26 -1.72
N MET A 17 -22.82 -13.68 -2.21
CA MET A 17 -22.59 -12.23 -2.17
C MET A 17 -23.60 -11.46 -3.03
N LEU A 18 -24.08 -12.05 -4.15
CA LEU A 18 -25.16 -11.47 -4.95
C LEU A 18 -26.48 -11.47 -4.16
N ASP A 19 -26.80 -12.59 -3.51
CA ASP A 19 -28.00 -12.70 -2.68
C ASP A 19 -27.98 -11.76 -1.47
N GLU A 20 -26.79 -11.57 -0.86
CA GLU A 20 -26.53 -10.59 0.20
C GLU A 20 -26.61 -9.14 -0.30
N GLY A 21 -26.69 -8.88 -1.62
CA GLY A 21 -26.70 -7.54 -2.22
C GLY A 21 -25.37 -6.80 -2.10
N ARG A 22 -24.25 -7.53 -2.02
CA ARG A 22 -22.91 -6.96 -1.82
C ARG A 22 -22.26 -6.39 -3.08
N PHE A 23 -22.81 -6.70 -4.26
CA PHE A 23 -22.40 -6.09 -5.51
C PHE A 23 -23.35 -4.95 -5.85
N VAL A 24 -22.80 -3.76 -6.03
CA VAL A 24 -23.58 -2.55 -6.30
C VAL A 24 -23.04 -1.77 -7.50
N ASP A 25 -23.90 -1.00 -8.15
CA ASP A 25 -23.50 -0.04 -9.18
C ASP A 25 -23.00 1.28 -8.55
N ASP A 26 -22.69 2.26 -9.37
CA ASP A 26 -22.23 3.60 -8.97
C ASP A 26 -23.28 4.42 -8.22
N ALA A 27 -24.57 4.06 -8.35
CA ALA A 27 -25.68 4.63 -7.59
C ALA A 27 -25.99 3.85 -6.29
N GLY A 28 -25.22 2.80 -5.97
CA GLY A 28 -25.42 1.96 -4.78
C GLY A 28 -26.55 0.95 -4.92
N ARG A 29 -27.11 0.74 -6.12
CA ARG A 29 -28.17 -0.26 -6.36
C ARG A 29 -27.56 -1.65 -6.46
N ALA A 30 -28.13 -2.61 -5.73
CA ALA A 30 -27.61 -3.96 -5.69
C ALA A 30 -27.89 -4.73 -6.99
N PHE A 31 -26.87 -5.44 -7.47
CA PHE A 31 -27.03 -6.48 -8.49
C PHE A 31 -27.58 -7.75 -7.85
N ARG A 32 -28.40 -8.47 -8.60
CA ARG A 32 -28.98 -9.77 -8.25
C ARG A 32 -28.55 -10.82 -9.28
N GLN A 33 -28.83 -12.08 -9.01
CA GLN A 33 -28.50 -13.18 -9.93
C GLN A 33 -29.18 -13.03 -11.30
N ASP A 34 -30.39 -12.46 -11.34
CA ASP A 34 -31.19 -12.18 -12.55
C ASP A 34 -30.88 -10.83 -13.20
N SER A 35 -29.96 -10.02 -12.62
CA SER A 35 -29.61 -8.73 -13.19
C SER A 35 -28.96 -8.90 -14.57
N PRO A 36 -29.45 -8.18 -15.61
CA PRO A 36 -28.93 -8.30 -16.96
C PRO A 36 -27.47 -7.82 -17.02
N PHE A 37 -26.65 -8.51 -17.80
CA PHE A 37 -25.28 -8.06 -18.07
C PHE A 37 -25.31 -6.80 -18.94
N THR A 38 -24.74 -5.72 -18.44
CA THR A 38 -24.54 -4.47 -19.18
C THR A 38 -23.05 -4.22 -19.35
N PRO A 39 -22.51 -4.16 -20.59
CA PRO A 39 -21.11 -3.85 -20.84
C PRO A 39 -20.70 -2.50 -20.25
N GLN A 40 -19.43 -2.36 -19.86
CA GLN A 40 -18.84 -1.11 -19.35
C GLN A 40 -19.48 -0.55 -18.07
N THR A 41 -20.20 -1.40 -17.31
CA THR A 41 -20.76 -1.02 -16.02
C THR A 41 -19.73 -1.26 -14.92
N PHE A 42 -19.52 -0.26 -14.06
CA PHE A 42 -18.71 -0.43 -12.85
C PHE A 42 -19.50 -1.24 -11.82
N VAL A 43 -18.83 -2.25 -11.26
CA VAL A 43 -19.37 -3.07 -10.18
C VAL A 43 -18.48 -2.88 -8.96
N PHE A 44 -19.06 -2.38 -7.89
CA PHE A 44 -18.41 -2.21 -6.60
C PHE A 44 -18.86 -3.32 -5.65
N PHE A 45 -17.94 -3.80 -4.83
CA PHE A 45 -18.30 -4.80 -3.82
C PHE A 45 -17.36 -4.79 -2.63
N HIS A 46 -17.88 -5.18 -1.47
CA HIS A 46 -17.10 -5.45 -0.28
C HIS A 46 -16.72 -6.93 -0.23
N ARG A 47 -15.44 -7.20 -0.43
CA ARG A 47 -14.91 -8.56 -0.28
C ARG A 47 -14.76 -8.93 1.20
N ASP A 48 -14.83 -10.22 1.49
CA ASP A 48 -14.42 -10.72 2.79
C ASP A 48 -12.92 -10.49 2.99
N LEU A 49 -12.57 -9.94 4.13
CA LEU A 49 -11.18 -9.74 4.50
C LEU A 49 -10.75 -10.89 5.41
N PRO A 50 -9.60 -11.51 5.17
CA PRO A 50 -9.04 -12.48 6.11
C PRO A 50 -8.73 -11.78 7.43
N THR A 51 -8.77 -12.55 8.52
CA THR A 51 -8.27 -12.06 9.81
C THR A 51 -6.80 -11.69 9.67
N GLU A 52 -6.49 -10.45 9.99
CA GLU A 52 -5.12 -9.94 9.94
C GLU A 52 -4.48 -10.04 11.33
N THR A 53 -3.21 -10.45 11.37
CA THR A 53 -2.44 -10.40 12.62
C THR A 53 -2.23 -8.94 13.01
N PRO A 54 -2.71 -8.50 14.17
CA PRO A 54 -2.53 -7.12 14.61
C PRO A 54 -1.05 -6.76 14.72
N VAL A 55 -0.68 -5.58 14.25
CA VAL A 55 0.63 -4.98 14.51
C VAL A 55 0.51 -4.12 15.77
N PRO A 56 1.09 -4.53 16.90
CA PRO A 56 0.84 -3.88 18.19
C PRO A 56 1.44 -2.48 18.31
N ALA A 57 2.34 -2.10 17.41
CA ALA A 57 2.98 -0.80 17.43
C ALA A 57 2.04 0.34 17.03
N GLY A 58 2.10 1.44 17.77
CA GLY A 58 1.43 2.69 17.43
C GLY A 58 2.11 3.40 16.25
N ILE A 59 1.41 4.36 15.67
CA ILE A 59 1.95 5.22 14.61
C ILE A 59 2.22 6.59 15.24
N GLY A 60 3.50 6.95 15.36
CA GLY A 60 3.90 8.25 15.89
C GLY A 60 3.64 9.36 14.86
N ILE A 61 2.99 10.46 15.26
CA ILE A 61 2.86 11.65 14.43
C ILE A 61 4.09 12.52 14.65
N LEU A 62 4.85 12.77 13.58
CA LEU A 62 6.07 13.59 13.60
C LEU A 62 5.78 15.06 13.24
N TYR A 63 4.83 15.27 12.32
CA TYR A 63 4.41 16.61 11.89
C TYR A 63 2.99 16.56 11.31
N SER A 64 2.24 17.64 11.46
CA SER A 64 0.92 17.78 10.86
C SER A 64 0.62 19.24 10.58
N ASP A 65 0.11 19.52 9.37
CA ASP A 65 -0.48 20.81 9.00
C ASP A 65 -1.80 20.59 8.23
N GLU A 66 -2.29 21.61 7.54
CA GLU A 66 -3.52 21.54 6.75
C GLU A 66 -3.40 20.64 5.52
N ARG A 67 -2.18 20.41 5.02
CA ARG A 67 -1.89 19.73 3.74
C ARG A 67 -1.39 18.31 3.95
N ILE A 68 -0.48 18.14 4.91
CA ILE A 68 0.26 16.89 5.10
C ILE A 68 0.19 16.39 6.55
N LEU A 69 0.41 15.11 6.65
CA LEU A 69 0.68 14.39 7.88
C LEU A 69 1.96 13.58 7.68
N VAL A 70 2.93 13.77 8.55
CA VAL A 70 4.18 13.00 8.55
C VAL A 70 4.20 12.10 9.78
N VAL A 71 4.43 10.82 9.56
CA VAL A 71 4.38 9.83 10.63
C VAL A 71 5.62 8.95 10.66
N ASP A 72 5.91 8.39 11.83
CA ASP A 72 6.85 7.31 12.00
C ASP A 72 6.12 5.97 11.81
N LYS A 73 6.33 5.37 10.65
CA LYS A 73 5.73 4.07 10.32
C LYS A 73 6.48 2.96 11.06
N PRO A 74 5.82 2.16 11.89
CA PRO A 74 6.47 1.02 12.52
C PRO A 74 6.80 -0.09 11.51
N HIS A 75 7.72 -0.98 11.88
CA HIS A 75 7.96 -2.23 11.17
C HIS A 75 6.67 -3.07 11.08
N PHE A 76 6.57 -3.88 10.03
CA PHE A 76 5.49 -4.83 9.76
C PHE A 76 4.11 -4.23 9.46
N LEU A 77 3.93 -2.93 9.59
CA LEU A 77 2.71 -2.25 9.15
C LEU A 77 2.83 -1.87 7.66
N SER A 78 1.83 -2.17 6.86
CA SER A 78 1.79 -1.78 5.44
C SER A 78 1.59 -0.28 5.28
N SER A 79 2.20 0.38 4.30
CA SER A 79 1.93 1.80 4.03
C SER A 79 0.51 2.02 3.51
N ILE A 80 0.03 1.12 2.65
CA ILE A 80 -1.30 1.16 2.02
C ILE A 80 -1.96 -0.22 2.07
N PRO A 81 -3.29 -0.30 1.95
CA PRO A 81 -4.00 -1.57 1.81
C PRO A 81 -3.49 -2.35 0.59
N ARG A 82 -3.02 -3.57 0.79
CA ARG A 82 -2.58 -4.44 -0.30
C ARG A 82 -2.63 -5.92 0.08
N GLY A 83 -3.21 -6.74 -0.81
CA GLY A 83 -3.25 -8.19 -0.64
C GLY A 83 -3.99 -8.59 0.62
N ARG A 84 -3.27 -9.23 1.56
CA ARG A 84 -3.79 -9.68 2.86
C ARG A 84 -3.73 -8.62 3.96
N HIS A 85 -3.05 -7.50 3.72
CA HIS A 85 -2.87 -6.42 4.69
C HIS A 85 -3.70 -5.22 4.25
N VAL A 86 -4.92 -5.14 4.72
CA VAL A 86 -5.89 -4.08 4.41
C VAL A 86 -6.11 -3.20 5.63
N LEU A 87 -6.61 -3.78 6.72
CA LEU A 87 -6.86 -3.08 7.97
C LEU A 87 -5.55 -2.68 8.65
N GLU A 88 -4.57 -3.60 8.64
CA GLU A 88 -3.23 -3.40 9.16
C GLU A 88 -2.36 -2.62 8.16
N SER A 89 -2.82 -1.40 7.85
CA SER A 89 -2.07 -0.43 7.04
C SER A 89 -2.14 0.97 7.64
N VAL A 90 -1.09 1.75 7.44
CA VAL A 90 -1.00 3.13 7.96
C VAL A 90 -2.19 3.96 7.51
N VAL A 91 -2.53 3.90 6.21
CA VAL A 91 -3.64 4.69 5.66
C VAL A 91 -4.96 4.34 6.32
N VAL A 92 -5.29 3.03 6.46
CA VAL A 92 -6.58 2.63 7.03
C VAL A 92 -6.65 2.97 8.51
N ARG A 93 -5.62 2.63 9.29
CA ARG A 93 -5.57 2.97 10.71
C ARG A 93 -5.73 4.47 10.95
N LEU A 94 -4.96 5.31 10.25
CA LEU A 94 -5.02 6.76 10.46
C LEU A 94 -6.30 7.40 9.94
N ARG A 95 -6.88 6.90 8.85
CA ARG A 95 -8.21 7.34 8.40
C ARG A 95 -9.25 7.15 9.47
N THR A 96 -9.27 5.98 10.09
CA THR A 96 -10.22 5.64 11.15
C THR A 96 -9.93 6.43 12.43
N GLN A 97 -8.67 6.51 12.85
CA GLN A 97 -8.29 7.17 14.11
C GLN A 97 -8.47 8.69 14.08
N LEU A 98 -8.18 9.31 12.94
CA LEU A 98 -8.19 10.78 12.80
C LEU A 98 -9.45 11.32 12.10
N GLY A 99 -10.34 10.47 11.62
CA GLY A 99 -11.51 10.91 10.84
C GLY A 99 -11.15 11.58 9.52
N LEU A 100 -10.06 11.15 8.86
CA LEU A 100 -9.55 11.74 7.62
C LEU A 100 -9.73 10.77 6.43
N PRO A 101 -10.93 10.67 5.84
CA PRO A 101 -11.22 9.65 4.83
C PRO A 101 -10.41 9.80 3.53
N GLU A 102 -9.97 11.02 3.23
CA GLU A 102 -9.17 11.29 2.03
C GLU A 102 -7.66 11.11 2.22
N LEU A 103 -7.19 10.84 3.45
CA LEU A 103 -5.78 10.65 3.75
C LEU A 103 -5.13 9.61 2.82
N THR A 104 -4.02 9.96 2.21
CA THR A 104 -3.30 9.03 1.32
C THR A 104 -1.80 9.28 1.39
N VAL A 105 -0.98 8.27 1.05
CA VAL A 105 0.47 8.41 1.06
C VAL A 105 0.98 9.16 -0.17
N ALA A 106 1.99 10.00 0.01
CA ALA A 106 2.74 10.61 -1.09
C ALA A 106 3.81 9.66 -1.67
N HIS A 107 4.34 8.77 -0.83
CA HIS A 107 5.28 7.70 -1.21
C HIS A 107 5.02 6.46 -0.36
N ARG A 108 5.74 5.39 -0.60
CA ARG A 108 5.60 4.16 0.18
C ARG A 108 6.92 3.73 0.79
N LEU A 109 6.82 3.11 1.96
CA LEU A 109 7.84 2.26 2.55
C LEU A 109 7.34 0.81 2.50
N ASP A 110 8.24 -0.13 2.34
CA ASP A 110 7.88 -1.55 2.40
C ASP A 110 7.39 -1.92 3.81
N ARG A 111 6.65 -3.01 3.90
CA ARG A 111 6.05 -3.47 5.16
C ARG A 111 7.10 -3.65 6.27
N VAL A 112 8.24 -4.19 5.93
CA VAL A 112 9.36 -4.42 6.87
C VAL A 112 10.20 -3.17 7.16
N THR A 113 10.04 -2.10 6.40
CA THR A 113 10.78 -0.84 6.58
C THR A 113 10.03 0.08 7.52
N ALA A 114 10.66 0.51 8.60
CA ALA A 114 10.14 1.57 9.47
C ALA A 114 10.66 2.94 9.05
N GLY A 115 10.05 3.99 9.58
CA GLY A 115 10.52 5.36 9.47
C GLY A 115 9.55 6.33 8.83
N VAL A 116 10.07 7.47 8.40
CA VAL A 116 9.29 8.63 7.97
C VAL A 116 8.43 8.35 6.75
N LEU A 117 7.12 8.48 6.91
CA LEU A 117 6.14 8.34 5.84
C LEU A 117 5.31 9.62 5.74
N LEU A 118 5.26 10.20 4.55
CA LEU A 118 4.51 11.41 4.26
C LEU A 118 3.15 11.05 3.64
N LEU A 119 2.10 11.61 4.21
CA LEU A 119 0.73 11.48 3.72
C LEU A 119 0.15 12.86 3.40
N THR A 120 -0.77 12.91 2.47
CA THR A 120 -1.57 14.10 2.16
C THR A 120 -2.97 13.95 2.73
N ARG A 121 -3.52 15.02 3.33
CA ARG A 121 -4.79 14.99 4.04
C ARG A 121 -5.99 15.01 3.10
N GLU A 122 -5.89 15.74 1.99
CA GLU A 122 -6.95 15.91 1.02
C GLU A 122 -6.50 15.53 -0.39
N ARG A 123 -7.47 15.23 -1.26
CA ARG A 123 -7.23 14.80 -2.65
C ARG A 123 -6.46 15.84 -3.47
N LYS A 124 -6.74 17.14 -3.26
CA LYS A 124 -6.09 18.23 -3.99
C LYS A 124 -4.56 18.28 -3.81
N TRP A 125 -4.05 17.77 -2.68
CA TRP A 125 -2.63 17.75 -2.36
C TRP A 125 -1.89 16.49 -2.85
N ARG A 126 -2.60 15.45 -3.31
CA ARG A 126 -1.99 14.17 -3.72
C ARG A 126 -0.95 14.37 -4.81
N ARG A 127 -1.37 14.94 -5.94
CA ARG A 127 -0.53 15.10 -7.10
C ARG A 127 0.71 15.96 -6.83
N PRO A 128 0.61 17.18 -6.26
CA PRO A 128 1.78 18.01 -5.98
C PRO A 128 2.85 17.27 -5.14
N TYR A 129 2.44 16.56 -4.08
CA TYR A 129 3.39 15.85 -3.23
C TYR A 129 3.90 14.52 -3.83
N GLN A 130 3.15 13.83 -4.66
CA GLN A 130 3.63 12.63 -5.36
C GLN A 130 4.66 12.98 -6.43
N GLU A 131 4.45 14.08 -7.16
CA GLU A 131 5.36 14.54 -8.22
C GLU A 131 6.77 14.85 -7.70
N ILE A 132 6.95 15.40 -6.49
CA ILE A 132 8.30 15.62 -5.94
C ILE A 132 9.07 14.31 -5.71
N PHE A 133 8.38 13.22 -5.38
CA PHE A 133 9.00 11.90 -5.28
C PHE A 133 9.30 11.30 -6.66
N GLU A 134 8.41 11.47 -7.64
CA GLU A 134 8.60 11.03 -9.02
C GLU A 134 9.78 11.74 -9.68
N ARG A 135 9.90 13.06 -9.47
CA ARG A 135 11.01 13.89 -9.97
C ARG A 135 12.30 13.71 -9.20
N ARG A 136 12.30 12.89 -8.13
CA ARG A 136 13.46 12.66 -7.27
C ARG A 136 14.01 13.92 -6.58
N GLU A 137 13.15 14.87 -6.29
CA GLU A 137 13.47 16.12 -5.59
C GLU A 137 13.58 15.94 -4.07
N VAL A 138 13.41 14.70 -3.58
CA VAL A 138 13.48 14.34 -2.16
C VAL A 138 14.78 13.62 -1.85
N VAL A 139 15.51 14.11 -0.86
CA VAL A 139 16.67 13.42 -0.31
C VAL A 139 16.22 12.36 0.70
N LYS A 140 16.54 11.10 0.43
CA LYS A 140 16.18 9.97 1.30
C LYS A 140 17.43 9.40 1.95
N LYS A 141 17.43 9.29 3.28
CA LYS A 141 18.49 8.65 4.06
C LYS A 141 17.94 7.41 4.75
N TYR A 142 18.66 6.30 4.65
CA TYR A 142 18.30 5.04 5.27
C TYR A 142 19.42 4.54 6.17
N ARG A 143 19.03 3.83 7.23
CA ARG A 143 19.94 2.98 8.01
C ARG A 143 19.47 1.54 7.85
N LEU A 144 20.41 0.64 7.70
CA LEU A 144 20.13 -0.79 7.62
C LEU A 144 21.14 -1.56 8.47
N VAL A 145 20.75 -2.74 8.89
CA VAL A 145 21.64 -3.73 9.51
C VAL A 145 21.82 -4.84 8.50
N ALA A 146 23.05 -5.16 8.21
CA ALA A 146 23.43 -6.25 7.30
C ALA A 146 24.59 -7.05 7.93
N PRO A 147 24.80 -8.30 7.53
CA PRO A 147 26.00 -9.02 7.89
C PRO A 147 27.24 -8.23 7.48
N ALA A 148 28.28 -8.24 8.30
CA ALA A 148 29.56 -7.63 7.96
C ALA A 148 30.15 -8.34 6.75
N VAL A 149 30.29 -7.61 5.64
CA VAL A 149 30.97 -8.09 4.45
C VAL A 149 32.42 -7.57 4.52
N HIS A 150 33.37 -8.47 4.70
CA HIS A 150 34.80 -8.10 4.78
C HIS A 150 35.37 -7.73 3.41
N ASP A 151 34.80 -8.24 2.34
CA ASP A 151 35.15 -7.88 0.97
C ASP A 151 33.89 -7.76 0.12
N PRO A 152 33.44 -6.55 -0.20
CA PRO A 152 32.33 -6.33 -1.11
C PRO A 152 32.76 -6.46 -2.59
N ALA A 153 33.82 -7.22 -2.90
CA ALA A 153 34.42 -7.39 -4.22
C ALA A 153 33.47 -8.00 -5.27
N GLY A 154 32.22 -7.54 -5.29
CA GLY A 154 31.37 -7.61 -6.45
C GLY A 154 31.66 -6.44 -7.39
N GLU A 155 31.53 -6.67 -8.69
CA GLU A 155 31.64 -5.62 -9.71
C GLU A 155 30.79 -4.39 -9.31
N GLY A 156 31.42 -3.23 -9.21
CA GLY A 156 30.76 -1.95 -8.92
C GLY A 156 30.81 -1.46 -7.47
N ALA A 157 31.55 -2.10 -6.56
CA ALA A 157 31.79 -1.59 -5.22
C ALA A 157 33.11 -0.78 -5.19
N VAL A 158 33.05 0.39 -4.59
CA VAL A 158 34.22 1.28 -4.38
C VAL A 158 34.35 1.58 -2.89
N VAL A 159 35.55 1.36 -2.34
CA VAL A 159 35.91 1.75 -0.97
C VAL A 159 35.97 3.27 -0.89
N THR A 160 35.35 3.84 0.12
CA THR A 160 35.45 5.27 0.43
C THR A 160 35.96 5.45 1.86
N ASN A 161 36.42 6.65 2.21
CA ASN A 161 36.90 6.96 3.56
C ASN A 161 35.83 6.72 4.67
N ASN A 162 34.53 6.66 4.31
CA ASN A 162 33.41 6.51 5.23
C ASN A 162 32.63 5.22 5.02
N GLY A 163 33.14 4.23 4.27
CA GLY A 163 32.49 2.97 3.99
C GLY A 163 32.55 2.59 2.51
N TRP A 164 31.47 1.97 2.02
CA TRP A 164 31.41 1.44 0.66
C TRP A 164 30.41 2.21 -0.19
N GLN A 165 30.77 2.50 -1.43
CA GLN A 165 29.85 2.96 -2.46
C GLN A 165 29.61 1.82 -3.44
N VAL A 166 28.36 1.34 -3.52
CA VAL A 166 27.97 0.29 -4.45
C VAL A 166 27.07 0.88 -5.52
N ARG A 167 27.41 0.65 -6.79
CA ARG A 167 26.54 0.93 -7.93
C ARG A 167 26.06 -0.39 -8.51
N SER A 168 24.79 -0.69 -8.31
CA SER A 168 24.20 -1.91 -8.83
C SER A 168 22.85 -1.64 -9.50
N ARG A 169 22.50 -2.50 -10.45
CA ARG A 169 21.18 -2.50 -11.07
C ARG A 169 20.33 -3.59 -10.40
N ILE A 170 19.21 -3.19 -9.81
CA ILE A 170 18.24 -4.16 -9.31
C ILE A 170 17.44 -4.68 -10.51
N VAL A 171 17.62 -5.95 -10.85
CA VAL A 171 16.85 -6.64 -11.89
C VAL A 171 15.74 -7.43 -11.20
N LYS A 172 14.51 -7.26 -11.66
CA LYS A 172 13.37 -8.05 -11.19
C LYS A 172 12.95 -9.03 -12.28
N GLU A 173 13.18 -10.30 -12.07
CA GLU A 173 12.66 -11.36 -12.92
C GLU A 173 11.27 -11.80 -12.43
N ARG A 174 10.31 -11.90 -13.36
CA ARG A 174 8.96 -12.38 -13.01
C ARG A 174 9.03 -13.86 -12.66
N GLY A 175 8.50 -14.21 -11.48
CA GLY A 175 8.39 -15.62 -11.05
C GLY A 175 9.50 -16.10 -10.11
N ILE A 176 10.55 -15.32 -9.88
CA ILE A 176 11.58 -15.62 -8.89
C ILE A 176 11.26 -14.82 -7.61
N LEU A 177 10.95 -15.54 -6.55
CA LEU A 177 10.90 -14.98 -5.18
C LEU A 177 12.34 -14.92 -4.69
N GLN A 178 12.88 -13.74 -4.55
CA GLN A 178 14.12 -13.48 -3.82
C GLN A 178 13.79 -13.14 -2.37
#